data_e2abe85c6546ce2697100a766b538fbb
#
_entry.id   e2abe85c6546ce2697100a766b538fbb
#
_cell.length_a   1.000
_cell.length_b   1.000
_cell.length_c   1.000
_cell.angle_alpha   90.00
_cell.angle_beta   90.00
_cell.angle_gamma   90.00
#
_symmetry.space_group_name_H-M   'P 1'
#
loop_
_entity.id
_entity.type
_entity.pdbx_description
1 polymer ?
#
loop_
_entity_poly.entity_id
_entity_poly.type
_entity_poly.pdbx_seq_one_letter_code
_entity_poly.pdbx_strand_id
1 'polypeptide(L)'
;MKYLVELLGHGLFEDKECEFKIKLEKAQDKAEDWLKTIVGFANSDGGTMYVGVSDDGVAVGMDKKDVDESKNLVLRMIDRCVFPHLEVRFDVIGCEDNKFVLSVEVEPSEEITVYKIGDYNEKVYIRENGASVPANVRQILKLGKRKYGVDRNILDEQYRESD
;
A
#
# COMPACT_ATOMS: atom_id res chain seq x y z
N MET A 1 11.45 9.88 -23.34
CA MET A 1 10.60 9.13 -22.40
C MET A 1 9.46 10.01 -21.94
N LYS A 2 8.31 9.39 -21.73
CA LYS A 2 7.11 10.10 -21.29
C LYS A 2 6.97 10.06 -19.76
N TYR A 3 6.37 11.10 -19.23
CA TYR A 3 5.92 11.07 -17.84
C TYR A 3 4.68 10.16 -17.70
N LEU A 4 4.55 9.54 -16.54
CA LEU A 4 3.41 8.66 -16.28
C LEU A 4 2.08 9.40 -16.43
N VAL A 5 2.01 10.66 -16.02
CA VAL A 5 0.80 11.49 -16.14
C VAL A 5 0.35 11.63 -17.59
N GLU A 6 1.27 11.67 -18.55
CA GLU A 6 0.95 11.73 -19.97
C GLU A 6 0.31 10.43 -20.48
N LEU A 7 0.74 9.28 -19.94
CA LEU A 7 0.21 7.97 -20.31
C LEU A 7 -1.17 7.70 -19.71
N LEU A 8 -1.41 8.19 -18.51
CA LEU A 8 -2.67 7.96 -17.79
C LEU A 8 -3.74 9.01 -18.09
N GLY A 9 -3.35 10.16 -18.65
CA GLY A 9 -4.28 11.26 -18.87
C GLY A 9 -4.56 12.02 -17.58
N HIS A 10 -5.83 12.39 -17.36
CA HIS A 10 -6.21 13.20 -16.21
C HIS A 10 -6.25 12.40 -14.89
N GLY A 11 -6.05 13.08 -13.79
CA GLY A 11 -6.51 12.60 -12.49
C GLY A 11 -5.56 11.73 -11.72
N LEU A 12 -4.29 11.59 -12.14
CA LEU A 12 -3.31 10.79 -11.40
C LEU A 12 -3.19 11.21 -9.94
N PHE A 13 -3.29 12.51 -9.67
CA PHE A 13 -3.11 13.06 -8.32
C PHE A 13 -4.39 13.67 -7.72
N GLU A 14 -5.55 13.51 -8.38
CA GLU A 14 -6.74 14.24 -7.96
C GLU A 14 -7.38 13.71 -6.68
N ASP A 15 -7.52 12.38 -6.53
CA ASP A 15 -8.31 11.82 -5.45
C ASP A 15 -7.62 10.70 -4.65
N LYS A 16 -6.47 10.20 -5.10
CA LYS A 16 -5.79 9.09 -4.44
C LYS A 16 -4.30 9.34 -4.39
N GLU A 17 -3.69 8.90 -3.30
CA GLU A 17 -2.24 8.92 -3.18
C GLU A 17 -1.60 7.96 -4.17
N CYS A 18 -0.41 8.30 -4.61
CA CYS A 18 0.38 7.41 -5.44
C CYS A 18 1.83 7.37 -4.95
N GLU A 19 2.51 6.29 -5.29
CA GLU A 19 3.92 6.07 -4.98
C GLU A 19 4.61 5.55 -6.21
N PHE A 20 5.79 6.06 -6.51
CA PHE A 20 6.59 5.62 -7.66
C PHE A 20 7.75 4.75 -7.19
N LYS A 21 7.92 3.60 -7.82
CA LYS A 21 9.06 2.72 -7.60
C LYS A 21 9.65 2.35 -8.95
N ILE A 22 10.97 2.48 -9.08
CA ILE A 22 11.63 2.10 -10.33
C ILE A 22 11.60 0.59 -10.52
N LYS A 23 11.72 -0.15 -9.42
CA LYS A 23 11.62 -1.61 -9.38
C LYS A 23 11.27 -2.05 -7.96
N LEU A 24 10.87 -3.31 -7.80
CA LEU A 24 10.62 -3.92 -6.50
C LEU A 24 11.83 -4.78 -6.09
N GLU A 25 12.40 -4.48 -4.95
CA GLU A 25 13.49 -5.27 -4.40
C GLU A 25 12.97 -6.61 -3.88
N LYS A 26 13.69 -7.69 -4.22
CA LYS A 26 13.26 -9.07 -3.90
C LYS A 26 13.70 -9.52 -2.51
N ALA A 27 14.81 -9.01 -2.01
CA ALA A 27 15.32 -9.39 -0.69
C ALA A 27 14.32 -8.99 0.39
N GLN A 28 14.06 -9.87 1.35
CA GLN A 28 13.04 -9.68 2.37
C GLN A 28 13.25 -8.40 3.19
N ASP A 29 14.49 -8.08 3.54
CA ASP A 29 14.83 -6.86 4.27
C ASP A 29 14.57 -5.59 3.45
N LYS A 30 14.66 -5.69 2.12
CA LYS A 30 14.42 -4.56 1.20
C LYS A 30 12.96 -4.51 0.71
N ALA A 31 12.27 -5.63 0.75
CA ALA A 31 10.85 -5.69 0.35
C ALA A 31 9.97 -4.86 1.29
N GLU A 32 10.37 -4.70 2.54
CA GLU A 32 9.64 -3.85 3.48
C GLU A 32 9.49 -2.42 2.95
N ASP A 33 10.47 -1.93 2.22
CA ASP A 33 10.46 -0.57 1.68
C ASP A 33 9.27 -0.30 0.74
N TRP A 34 8.86 -1.28 -0.05
CA TRP A 34 7.67 -1.13 -0.90
C TRP A 34 6.41 -1.74 -0.29
N LEU A 35 6.54 -2.76 0.57
CA LEU A 35 5.39 -3.34 1.28
C LEU A 35 4.76 -2.35 2.25
N LYS A 36 5.56 -1.53 2.91
CA LYS A 36 5.03 -0.49 3.81
C LYS A 36 4.11 0.48 3.10
N THR A 37 4.34 0.73 1.81
CA THR A 37 3.47 1.57 0.99
C THR A 37 2.10 0.91 0.82
N ILE A 38 2.07 -0.36 0.50
CA ILE A 38 0.83 -1.14 0.35
C ILE A 38 0.04 -1.16 1.66
N VAL A 39 0.72 -1.45 2.76
CA VAL A 39 0.09 -1.49 4.10
C VAL A 39 -0.40 -0.09 4.50
N GLY A 40 0.41 0.94 4.25
CA GLY A 40 0.04 2.32 4.54
C GLY A 40 -1.22 2.76 3.77
N PHE A 41 -1.32 2.40 2.50
CA PHE A 41 -2.53 2.66 1.70
C PHE A 41 -3.75 1.95 2.28
N ALA A 42 -3.61 0.69 2.63
CA ALA A 42 -4.71 -0.11 3.20
C ALA A 42 -5.23 0.48 4.52
N ASN A 43 -4.36 1.03 5.33
CA ASN A 43 -4.71 1.66 6.61
C ASN A 43 -5.15 3.11 6.48
N SER A 44 -5.10 3.68 5.29
CA SER A 44 -5.45 5.07 5.04
C SER A 44 -6.59 5.13 4.01
N ASP A 45 -6.49 5.97 3.01
CA ASP A 45 -7.55 6.18 2.02
C ASP A 45 -7.33 5.39 0.73
N GLY A 46 -6.44 4.40 0.76
CA GLY A 46 -6.05 3.66 -0.41
C GLY A 46 -5.01 4.41 -1.23
N GLY A 47 -4.64 3.84 -2.36
CA GLY A 47 -3.67 4.46 -3.25
C GLY A 47 -3.20 3.50 -4.32
N THR A 48 -2.30 3.98 -5.16
CA THR A 48 -1.72 3.18 -6.24
C THR A 48 -0.20 3.30 -6.22
N MET A 49 0.47 2.16 -6.24
CA MET A 49 1.92 2.08 -6.41
C MET A 49 2.21 1.77 -7.88
N TYR A 50 3.02 2.60 -8.50
CA TYR A 50 3.44 2.40 -9.90
C TYR A 50 4.88 1.92 -9.93
N VAL A 51 5.10 0.75 -10.51
CA VAL A 51 6.41 0.12 -10.64
C VAL A 51 6.93 0.31 -12.06
N GLY A 52 8.15 0.71 -12.19
CA GLY A 52 8.75 1.08 -13.47
C GLY A 52 8.72 2.59 -13.71
N VAL A 53 8.56 3.37 -12.65
CA VAL A 53 8.46 4.84 -12.71
C VAL A 53 9.53 5.43 -11.80
N SER A 54 10.28 6.42 -12.33
CA SER A 54 11.29 7.12 -11.56
C SER A 54 10.67 8.06 -10.52
N ASP A 55 11.46 8.52 -9.58
CA ASP A 55 11.00 9.48 -8.55
C ASP A 55 10.45 10.77 -9.17
N ASP A 56 10.93 11.12 -10.35
CA ASP A 56 10.46 12.30 -11.10
C ASP A 56 9.15 12.04 -11.87
N GLY A 57 8.63 10.82 -11.79
CA GLY A 57 7.40 10.47 -12.49
C GLY A 57 7.59 10.03 -13.95
N VAL A 58 8.81 9.77 -14.38
CA VAL A 58 9.09 9.28 -15.74
C VAL A 58 8.81 7.79 -15.83
N ALA A 59 7.99 7.41 -16.80
CA ALA A 59 7.65 6.02 -17.07
C ALA A 59 8.80 5.33 -17.82
N VAL A 60 9.79 4.88 -17.07
CA VAL A 60 10.93 4.13 -17.60
C VAL A 60 10.47 2.78 -18.13
N GLY A 61 9.59 2.12 -17.38
CA GLY A 61 9.02 0.83 -17.76
C GLY A 61 9.92 -0.35 -17.48
N MET A 62 9.33 -1.52 -17.67
CA MET A 62 9.98 -2.82 -17.47
C MET A 62 9.66 -3.73 -18.66
N ASP A 63 10.49 -4.74 -18.86
CA ASP A 63 10.15 -5.84 -19.77
C ASP A 63 8.93 -6.61 -19.25
N LYS A 64 8.20 -7.25 -20.13
CA LYS A 64 7.02 -8.03 -19.75
C LYS A 64 7.34 -9.10 -18.72
N LYS A 65 8.51 -9.73 -18.82
CA LYS A 65 8.96 -10.73 -17.86
C LYS A 65 9.10 -10.12 -16.45
N ASP A 66 9.65 -8.92 -16.35
CA ASP A 66 9.83 -8.23 -15.08
C ASP A 66 8.48 -7.80 -14.48
N VAL A 67 7.52 -7.45 -15.33
CA VAL A 67 6.14 -7.17 -14.87
C VAL A 67 5.54 -8.41 -14.21
N ASP A 68 5.63 -9.56 -14.85
CA ASP A 68 5.08 -10.80 -14.32
C ASP A 68 5.77 -11.23 -13.03
N GLU A 69 7.09 -11.09 -12.96
CA GLU A 69 7.86 -11.37 -11.75
C GLU A 69 7.47 -10.42 -10.62
N SER A 70 7.24 -9.14 -10.93
CA SER A 70 6.83 -8.15 -9.95
C SER A 70 5.44 -8.45 -9.38
N LYS A 71 4.49 -8.84 -10.23
CA LYS A 71 3.15 -9.27 -9.77
C LYS A 71 3.25 -10.45 -8.80
N ASN A 72 4.01 -11.45 -9.17
CA ASN A 72 4.18 -12.65 -8.34
C ASN A 72 4.87 -12.32 -7.03
N LEU A 73 5.85 -11.43 -7.07
CA LEU A 73 6.55 -10.97 -5.87
C LEU A 73 5.60 -10.24 -4.91
N VAL A 74 4.77 -9.33 -5.42
CA VAL A 74 3.78 -8.61 -4.60
C VAL A 74 2.84 -9.60 -3.93
N LEU A 75 2.27 -10.53 -4.68
CA LEU A 75 1.32 -11.52 -4.15
C LEU A 75 1.97 -12.40 -3.09
N ARG A 76 3.18 -12.88 -3.33
CA ARG A 76 3.91 -13.73 -2.40
C ARG A 76 4.24 -13.00 -1.09
N MET A 77 4.70 -11.75 -1.20
CA MET A 77 5.09 -10.99 -0.01
C MET A 77 3.88 -10.52 0.80
N ILE A 78 2.76 -10.20 0.14
CA ILE A 78 1.51 -9.93 0.84
C ILE A 78 1.07 -11.18 1.62
N ASP A 79 1.11 -12.34 0.98
CA ASP A 79 0.73 -13.59 1.63
C ASP A 79 1.57 -13.90 2.86
N ARG A 80 2.87 -13.59 2.81
CA ARG A 80 3.80 -13.86 3.90
C ARG A 80 3.78 -12.83 5.02
N CYS A 81 3.63 -11.55 4.68
CA CYS A 81 3.99 -10.46 5.59
C CYS A 81 2.85 -9.51 5.91
N VAL A 82 1.70 -9.64 5.28
CA VAL A 82 0.57 -8.71 5.47
C VAL A 82 -0.61 -9.46 6.06
N PHE A 83 -1.15 -8.95 7.18
CA PHE A 83 -2.24 -9.58 7.91
C PHE A 83 -3.29 -8.54 8.32
N PRO A 84 -4.60 -8.85 8.21
CA PRO A 84 -5.16 -9.99 7.50
C PRO A 84 -4.84 -9.95 6.02
N HIS A 85 -5.20 -11.01 5.27
CA HIS A 85 -4.94 -11.07 3.84
C HIS A 85 -5.49 -9.84 3.12
N LEU A 86 -4.69 -9.26 2.27
CA LEU A 86 -5.03 -8.04 1.52
C LEU A 86 -5.07 -8.37 0.03
N GLU A 87 -6.15 -8.00 -0.63
CA GLU A 87 -6.25 -8.10 -2.08
C GLU A 87 -5.84 -6.79 -2.73
N VAL A 88 -5.10 -6.90 -3.81
CA VAL A 88 -4.67 -5.75 -4.61
C VAL A 88 -5.09 -5.97 -6.05
N ARG A 89 -5.24 -4.87 -6.77
CA ARG A 89 -5.60 -4.92 -8.19
C ARG A 89 -4.40 -4.49 -9.02
N PHE A 90 -4.08 -5.30 -10.03
CA PHE A 90 -2.98 -5.00 -10.95
C PHE A 90 -3.51 -4.47 -12.28
N ASP A 91 -2.76 -3.54 -12.84
CA ASP A 91 -2.96 -3.08 -14.21
C ASP A 91 -1.60 -2.92 -14.88
N VAL A 92 -1.56 -3.05 -16.19
CA VAL A 92 -0.33 -2.92 -16.96
C VAL A 92 -0.51 -1.80 -17.98
N ILE A 93 0.41 -0.85 -17.95
CA ILE A 93 0.35 0.34 -18.79
C ILE A 93 1.51 0.29 -19.77
N GLY A 94 1.22 0.29 -21.06
CA GLY A 94 2.25 0.34 -22.10
C GLY A 94 2.93 1.70 -22.14
N CYS A 95 4.25 1.70 -22.25
CA CYS A 95 5.04 2.90 -22.48
C CYS A 95 5.96 2.71 -23.68
N GLU A 96 6.89 3.62 -23.90
CA GLU A 96 7.74 3.59 -25.10
C GLU A 96 8.65 2.34 -25.12
N ASP A 97 9.13 1.98 -26.31
CA ASP A 97 10.11 0.90 -26.53
C ASP A 97 9.65 -0.48 -26.02
N ASN A 98 8.36 -0.75 -26.12
CA ASN A 98 7.79 -2.04 -25.71
C ASN A 98 8.09 -2.34 -24.23
N LYS A 99 8.09 -1.31 -23.40
CA LYS A 99 8.20 -1.39 -21.97
C LYS A 99 6.83 -1.17 -21.31
N PHE A 100 6.73 -1.54 -20.05
CA PHE A 100 5.45 -1.52 -19.33
C PHE A 100 5.64 -1.01 -17.90
N VAL A 101 4.64 -0.29 -17.42
CA VAL A 101 4.52 0.11 -16.02
C VAL A 101 3.47 -0.79 -15.40
N LEU A 102 3.75 -1.28 -14.20
CA LEU A 102 2.79 -2.05 -13.41
C LEU A 102 2.14 -1.12 -12.38
N SER A 103 0.83 -1.07 -12.36
CA SER A 103 0.11 -0.41 -11.28
C SER A 103 -0.41 -1.45 -10.29
N VAL A 104 -0.25 -1.14 -9.00
CA VAL A 104 -0.74 -1.93 -7.88
C VAL A 104 -1.70 -1.05 -7.11
N GLU A 105 -2.99 -1.26 -7.28
CA GLU A 105 -4.03 -0.48 -6.63
C GLU A 105 -4.45 -1.14 -5.33
N VAL A 106 -4.48 -0.35 -4.26
CA VAL A 106 -4.82 -0.79 -2.92
C VAL A 106 -6.02 0.01 -2.43
N GLU A 107 -7.11 -0.69 -2.11
CA GLU A 107 -8.28 -0.08 -1.49
C GLU A 107 -8.10 0.01 0.02
N PRO A 108 -8.77 0.96 0.68
CA PRO A 108 -8.79 0.98 2.15
C PRO A 108 -9.34 -0.34 2.68
N SER A 109 -8.64 -0.96 3.62
CA SER A 109 -9.10 -2.21 4.23
C SER A 109 -10.13 -1.92 5.34
N GLU A 110 -11.02 -2.87 5.57
CA GLU A 110 -12.00 -2.77 6.66
C GLU A 110 -11.35 -2.95 8.03
N GLU A 111 -10.32 -3.75 8.10
CA GLU A 111 -9.58 -4.03 9.33
C GLU A 111 -8.22 -3.33 9.31
N ILE A 112 -7.61 -3.18 10.48
CA ILE A 112 -6.23 -2.70 10.59
C ILE A 112 -5.32 -3.72 9.92
N THR A 113 -4.54 -3.26 8.97
CA THR A 113 -3.59 -4.09 8.23
C THR A 113 -2.22 -3.98 8.86
N VAL A 114 -1.60 -5.12 9.12
CA VAL A 114 -0.32 -5.22 9.84
C VAL A 114 0.73 -5.82 8.92
N TYR A 115 1.91 -5.22 8.93
CA TYR A 115 3.12 -5.82 8.37
C TYR A 115 3.79 -6.63 9.46
N LYS A 116 4.10 -7.88 9.16
CA LYS A 116 4.67 -8.79 10.16
C LYS A 116 5.73 -9.70 9.56
N ILE A 117 6.90 -9.73 10.18
CA ILE A 117 7.94 -10.72 9.90
C ILE A 117 8.18 -11.50 11.19
N GLY A 118 7.94 -12.83 11.14
CA GLY A 118 8.06 -13.68 12.33
C GLY A 118 7.00 -13.36 13.38
N ASP A 119 7.24 -13.73 14.63
CA ASP A 119 6.23 -13.63 15.69
C ASP A 119 6.27 -12.31 16.47
N TYR A 120 7.34 -11.52 16.32
CA TYR A 120 7.60 -10.39 17.21
C TYR A 120 7.73 -9.03 16.53
N ASN A 121 7.80 -8.97 15.21
CA ASN A 121 8.00 -7.72 14.48
C ASN A 121 6.72 -7.32 13.74
N GLU A 122 5.81 -6.73 14.48
CA GLU A 122 4.58 -6.20 13.89
C GLU A 122 4.67 -4.69 13.75
N LYS A 123 4.26 -4.18 12.58
CA LYS A 123 4.18 -2.74 12.33
C LYS A 123 2.88 -2.41 11.64
N VAL A 124 2.24 -1.35 12.10
CA VAL A 124 1.07 -0.77 11.44
C VAL A 124 1.54 0.48 10.71
N TYR A 125 1.73 0.37 9.41
CA TYR A 125 2.10 1.53 8.60
C TYR A 125 0.88 2.35 8.24
N ILE A 126 1.02 3.66 8.28
CA ILE A 126 0.01 4.63 7.84
C ILE A 126 0.65 5.62 6.87
N ARG A 127 -0.18 6.35 6.14
CA ARG A 127 0.30 7.40 5.24
C ARG A 127 0.27 8.75 5.95
N GLU A 128 1.41 9.43 5.97
CA GLU A 128 1.53 10.80 6.48
C GLU A 128 2.39 11.60 5.50
N ASN A 129 1.84 12.69 4.99
CA ASN A 129 2.57 13.63 4.13
C ASN A 129 3.29 12.95 2.95
N GLY A 130 2.64 11.98 2.31
CA GLY A 130 3.20 11.26 1.16
C GLY A 130 4.21 10.18 1.50
N ALA A 131 4.34 9.80 2.75
CA ALA A 131 5.24 8.73 3.20
C ALA A 131 4.50 7.69 4.01
N SER A 132 4.99 6.46 3.98
CA SER A 132 4.50 5.37 4.82
C SER A 132 5.36 5.29 6.08
N VAL A 133 4.75 5.52 7.23
CA VAL A 133 5.44 5.57 8.51
C VAL A 133 4.77 4.64 9.52
N PRO A 134 5.53 4.07 10.47
CA PRO A 134 4.94 3.28 11.55
C PRO A 134 4.02 4.15 12.41
N ALA A 135 2.81 3.67 12.65
CA ALA A 135 1.87 4.37 13.53
C ALA A 135 2.30 4.21 14.99
N ASN A 136 2.18 5.28 15.76
CA ASN A 136 2.34 5.21 17.20
C ASN A 136 1.04 4.66 17.85
N VAL A 137 1.10 4.40 19.15
CA VAL A 137 -0.05 3.82 19.88
C VAL A 137 -1.30 4.67 19.74
N ARG A 138 -1.17 5.98 19.84
CA ARG A 138 -2.31 6.90 19.71
C ARG A 138 -2.93 6.86 18.32
N GLN A 139 -2.11 6.77 17.28
CA GLN A 139 -2.57 6.66 15.90
C GLN A 139 -3.26 5.30 15.66
N ILE A 140 -2.74 4.24 16.25
CA ILE A 140 -3.37 2.90 16.17
C ILE A 140 -4.75 2.92 16.81
N LEU A 141 -4.89 3.56 17.98
CA LEU A 141 -6.17 3.69 18.66
C LEU A 141 -7.19 4.48 17.82
N LYS A 142 -6.77 5.57 17.21
CA LYS A 142 -7.62 6.34 16.29
C LYS A 142 -8.04 5.52 15.08
N LEU A 143 -7.10 4.76 14.51
CA LEU A 143 -7.36 3.88 13.38
C LEU A 143 -8.37 2.80 13.74
N GLY A 144 -8.22 2.18 14.91
CA GLY A 144 -9.16 1.19 15.43
C GLY A 144 -10.56 1.76 15.60
N LYS A 145 -10.68 2.95 16.14
CA LYS A 145 -11.96 3.64 16.28
C LYS A 145 -12.61 3.86 14.90
N ARG A 146 -11.83 4.34 13.94
CA ARG A 146 -12.35 4.62 12.59
C ARG A 146 -12.79 3.35 11.87
N LYS A 147 -12.00 2.29 11.95
CA LYS A 147 -12.27 1.04 11.19
C LYS A 147 -13.29 0.14 11.87
N TYR A 148 -13.27 0.07 13.19
CA TYR A 148 -14.15 -0.86 13.93
C TYR A 148 -15.37 -0.18 14.53
N GLY A 149 -15.49 1.14 14.40
CA GLY A 149 -16.66 1.87 14.87
C GLY A 149 -16.87 1.78 16.36
N VAL A 150 -15.81 1.56 17.15
CA VAL A 150 -15.93 1.50 18.62
C VAL A 150 -16.20 2.90 19.12
N ASP A 151 -17.45 3.17 19.46
CA ASP A 151 -17.89 4.44 20.02
C ASP A 151 -17.67 4.42 21.53
N ARG A 152 -17.25 5.55 22.06
CA ARG A 152 -17.10 5.76 23.49
C ARG A 152 -18.38 5.44 24.26
N ASN A 153 -19.54 5.73 23.66
CA ASN A 153 -20.84 5.45 24.28
C ASN A 153 -21.09 3.95 24.48
N ILE A 154 -20.65 3.12 23.57
CA ILE A 154 -20.78 1.66 23.68
C ILE A 154 -19.94 1.14 24.83
N LEU A 155 -18.73 1.65 24.99
CA LEU A 155 -17.84 1.28 26.09
C LEU A 155 -18.43 1.72 27.43
N ASP A 156 -18.99 2.91 27.52
CA ASP A 156 -19.60 3.43 28.73
C ASP A 156 -20.84 2.59 29.12
N GLU A 157 -21.62 2.15 28.15
CA GLU A 157 -22.76 1.26 28.40
C GLU A 157 -22.34 -0.11 28.94
N GLN A 158 -21.27 -0.68 28.38
CA GLN A 158 -20.73 -1.97 28.84
C GLN A 158 -20.21 -1.86 30.28
N TYR A 159 -19.56 -0.78 30.63
CA TYR A 159 -19.08 -0.54 32.00
C TYR A 159 -20.23 -0.35 32.99
N ARG A 160 -21.34 0.22 32.57
CA ARG A 160 -22.54 0.36 33.43
C ARG A 160 -23.25 -0.95 33.69
N GLU A 161 -23.24 -1.85 32.71
CA GLU A 161 -23.87 -3.19 32.86
C GLU A 161 -23.05 -4.14 33.71
N SER A 162 -21.73 -3.91 33.88
CA SER A 162 -20.89 -4.80 34.67
C SER A 162 -20.85 -4.45 36.16
N ASP A 163 -21.49 -3.38 36.56
CA ASP A 163 -21.71 -3.00 37.97
C ASP A 163 -23.02 -3.61 38.50
#